data_3d7f2ec93b5419b30eddf0c0184fa0cd
#
_entry.id   3d7f2ec93b5419b30eddf0c0184fa0cd
#
_cell.length_a   1.000
_cell.length_b   1.000
_cell.length_c   1.000
_cell.angle_alpha   90.00
_cell.angle_beta   90.00
_cell.angle_gamma   90.00
#
_symmetry.space_group_name_H-M   'P 1'
#
loop_
_entity.id
_entity.type
_entity.pdbx_description
1 polymer ?
#
loop_
_entity_poly.entity_id
_entity_poly.type
_entity_poly.pdbx_seq_one_letter_code
_entity_poly.pdbx_strand_id
1 'polypeptide(L)'
;RHYDKDIFISKKHMSGAKDGDKVVVRLTDFGGERKKPEGAVIEILGPMDDPATDVTSIIRAYGIEQEFPKSVMKEAQSVPQEISEQPGGKRVDFRNLLTVTIDGEDARDLDDAITLSRKGKNYLLGVHIADVSEYVTEYSPLDKEALKRGTSVYLVDRVIPMLPHQLSNGICSLNQGCDRLALSC
;
A
#
# COMPACT_ATOMS: atom_id res chain seq x y z
N ARG A 1 -18.86 11.46 -4.84
CA ARG A 1 -19.85 12.31 -5.52
C ARG A 1 -19.61 13.75 -5.08
N HIS A 2 -19.36 14.67 -6.03
CA HIS A 2 -19.38 16.10 -5.75
C HIS A 2 -20.79 16.48 -5.31
N TYR A 3 -20.89 17.17 -4.18
CA TYR A 3 -22.13 17.72 -3.65
C TYR A 3 -22.05 19.23 -3.75
N ASP A 4 -22.91 19.82 -4.58
CA ASP A 4 -22.81 21.27 -4.93
C ASP A 4 -23.52 22.20 -3.95
N LYS A 5 -24.10 21.66 -2.86
CA LYS A 5 -24.87 22.44 -1.88
C LYS A 5 -24.14 22.48 -0.55
N ASP A 6 -24.20 23.63 0.11
CA ASP A 6 -23.76 23.77 1.50
C ASP A 6 -24.52 22.82 2.43
N ILE A 7 -23.82 22.11 3.26
CA ILE A 7 -24.39 21.21 4.26
C ILE A 7 -24.52 21.98 5.58
N PHE A 8 -25.73 22.09 6.12
CA PHE A 8 -25.94 22.71 7.42
C PHE A 8 -25.55 21.74 8.55
N ILE A 9 -24.67 22.22 9.46
CA ILE A 9 -24.25 21.47 10.64
C ILE A 9 -24.59 22.30 11.88
N SER A 10 -25.49 21.75 12.72
CA SER A 10 -25.84 22.44 13.97
C SER A 10 -24.69 22.34 14.99
N LYS A 11 -24.59 23.30 15.91
CA LYS A 11 -23.52 23.38 16.93
C LYS A 11 -23.33 22.07 17.71
N LYS A 12 -24.40 21.34 18.02
CA LYS A 12 -24.34 20.05 18.72
C LYS A 12 -23.72 18.92 17.88
N HIS A 13 -23.66 19.09 16.55
CA HIS A 13 -23.15 18.08 15.60
C HIS A 13 -21.79 18.47 15.00
N MET A 14 -21.13 19.51 15.51
CA MET A 14 -19.82 19.94 15.03
C MET A 14 -18.66 19.08 15.54
N SER A 15 -18.86 18.28 16.57
CA SER A 15 -17.81 17.40 17.16
C SER A 15 -16.49 18.13 17.48
N GLY A 16 -16.56 19.42 17.82
CA GLY A 16 -15.39 20.25 18.14
C GLY A 16 -14.67 20.88 16.92
N ALA A 17 -15.18 20.70 15.70
CA ALA A 17 -14.65 21.34 14.52
C ALA A 17 -14.74 22.87 14.61
N LYS A 18 -13.73 23.54 14.09
CA LYS A 18 -13.60 25.02 14.05
C LYS A 18 -13.80 25.52 12.63
N ASP A 19 -14.00 26.82 12.51
CA ASP A 19 -13.99 27.47 11.21
C ASP A 19 -12.60 27.33 10.58
N GLY A 20 -12.59 26.95 9.27
CA GLY A 20 -11.36 26.65 8.55
C GLY A 20 -10.89 25.20 8.65
N ASP A 21 -11.58 24.33 9.41
CA ASP A 21 -11.24 22.90 9.41
C ASP A 21 -11.85 22.15 8.22
N LYS A 22 -11.08 21.27 7.59
CA LYS A 22 -11.60 20.22 6.71
C LYS A 22 -12.15 19.07 7.54
N VAL A 23 -13.36 18.65 7.21
CA VAL A 23 -14.09 17.65 8.00
C VAL A 23 -14.73 16.59 7.12
N VAL A 24 -14.93 15.40 7.67
CA VAL A 24 -15.80 14.38 7.09
C VAL A 24 -17.18 14.51 7.73
N VAL A 25 -18.19 14.66 6.89
CA VAL A 25 -19.58 14.86 7.31
C VAL A 25 -20.41 13.66 6.89
N ARG A 26 -21.17 13.12 7.85
CA ARG A 26 -22.25 12.17 7.55
C ARG A 26 -23.53 12.96 7.33
N LEU A 27 -24.13 12.83 6.13
CA LEU A 27 -25.45 13.41 5.87
C LEU A 27 -26.50 12.71 6.72
N THR A 28 -27.33 13.51 7.42
CA THR A 28 -28.47 13.06 8.23
C THR A 28 -29.79 13.38 7.54
N ASP A 29 -29.80 14.42 6.70
CA ASP A 29 -30.93 14.78 5.82
C ASP A 29 -30.37 15.28 4.48
N PHE A 30 -30.89 14.75 3.38
CA PHE A 30 -30.44 15.11 2.03
C PHE A 30 -31.02 16.45 1.55
N GLY A 31 -31.92 17.08 2.36
CA GLY A 31 -32.57 18.31 1.98
C GLY A 31 -33.56 18.16 0.84
N GLY A 32 -33.94 19.29 0.23
CA GLY A 32 -34.86 19.35 -0.89
C GLY A 32 -34.70 20.65 -1.68
N GLU A 33 -35.71 21.01 -2.50
CA GLU A 33 -35.66 22.25 -3.30
C GLU A 33 -35.51 23.53 -2.46
N ARG A 34 -36.13 23.53 -1.27
CA ARG A 34 -36.16 24.68 -0.34
C ARG A 34 -35.43 24.46 0.99
N LYS A 35 -34.86 23.27 1.18
CA LYS A 35 -34.17 22.89 2.45
C LYS A 35 -32.73 22.51 2.15
N LYS A 36 -31.77 23.12 2.87
CA LYS A 36 -30.37 22.71 2.80
C LYS A 36 -30.23 21.30 3.40
N PRO A 37 -29.32 20.48 2.87
CA PRO A 37 -28.97 19.22 3.50
C PRO A 37 -28.41 19.46 4.91
N GLU A 38 -28.61 18.49 5.78
CA GLU A 38 -28.09 18.52 7.16
C GLU A 38 -27.12 17.37 7.39
N GLY A 39 -26.13 17.58 8.24
CA GLY A 39 -25.12 16.58 8.56
C GLY A 39 -24.56 16.70 9.97
N ALA A 40 -23.71 15.71 10.29
CA ALA A 40 -22.91 15.70 11.51
C ALA A 40 -21.46 15.44 11.14
N VAL A 41 -20.54 16.19 11.76
CA VAL A 41 -19.10 15.94 11.65
C VAL A 41 -18.80 14.62 12.35
N ILE A 42 -18.17 13.71 11.61
CA ILE A 42 -17.74 12.40 12.12
C ILE A 42 -16.22 12.32 12.27
N GLU A 43 -15.48 13.20 11.58
CA GLU A 43 -14.02 13.27 11.65
C GLU A 43 -13.55 14.69 11.31
N ILE A 44 -12.53 15.16 12.00
CA ILE A 44 -11.83 16.42 11.69
C ILE A 44 -10.49 16.01 11.07
N LEU A 45 -10.24 16.45 9.84
CA LEU A 45 -9.01 16.11 9.10
C LEU A 45 -7.86 17.06 9.44
N GLY A 46 -8.18 18.32 9.78
CA GLY A 46 -7.23 19.36 10.15
C GLY A 46 -7.54 20.70 9.47
N PRO A 47 -6.69 21.72 9.69
CA PRO A 47 -6.84 23.03 9.07
C PRO A 47 -6.80 22.97 7.55
N MET A 48 -7.60 23.79 6.87
CA MET A 48 -7.71 23.76 5.41
C MET A 48 -6.46 24.28 4.68
N ASP A 49 -5.62 25.02 5.35
CA ASP A 49 -4.35 25.61 4.85
C ASP A 49 -3.13 24.73 5.14
N ASP A 50 -3.30 23.59 5.81
CA ASP A 50 -2.24 22.62 6.04
C ASP A 50 -2.16 21.60 4.88
N PRO A 51 -1.02 21.53 4.15
CA PRO A 51 -0.83 20.57 3.07
C PRO A 51 -1.03 19.09 3.48
N ALA A 52 -0.72 18.73 4.74
CA ALA A 52 -0.95 17.38 5.25
C ALA A 52 -2.45 17.05 5.34
N THR A 53 -3.28 18.06 5.59
CA THR A 53 -4.74 17.93 5.57
C THR A 53 -5.26 17.67 4.15
N ASP A 54 -4.62 18.23 3.12
CA ASP A 54 -4.97 17.96 1.73
C ASP A 54 -4.74 16.48 1.37
N VAL A 55 -3.58 15.95 1.71
CA VAL A 55 -3.26 14.54 1.49
C VAL A 55 -4.27 13.65 2.23
N THR A 56 -4.57 13.94 3.50
CA THR A 56 -5.54 13.20 4.30
C THR A 56 -6.94 13.24 3.68
N SER A 57 -7.36 14.39 3.15
CA SER A 57 -8.67 14.52 2.50
C SER A 57 -8.76 13.73 1.20
N ILE A 58 -7.67 13.64 0.43
CA ILE A 58 -7.60 12.78 -0.76
C ILE A 58 -7.74 11.31 -0.37
N ILE A 59 -6.97 10.85 0.62
CA ILE A 59 -7.06 9.48 1.14
C ILE A 59 -8.50 9.13 1.53
N ARG A 60 -9.17 10.04 2.24
CA ARG A 60 -10.57 9.85 2.65
C ARG A 60 -11.55 9.89 1.49
N ALA A 61 -11.36 10.80 0.52
CA ALA A 61 -12.23 10.93 -0.65
C ALA A 61 -12.22 9.67 -1.52
N TYR A 62 -11.08 9.01 -1.63
CA TYR A 62 -10.92 7.77 -2.39
C TYR A 62 -11.16 6.51 -1.56
N GLY A 63 -11.47 6.63 -0.27
CA GLY A 63 -11.71 5.48 0.60
C GLY A 63 -10.50 4.57 0.79
N ILE A 64 -9.28 5.13 0.71
CA ILE A 64 -8.04 4.39 0.86
C ILE A 64 -7.84 4.04 2.34
N GLU A 65 -7.78 2.74 2.64
CA GLU A 65 -7.53 2.25 3.99
C GLU A 65 -6.03 2.27 4.29
N GLN A 66 -5.61 3.07 5.28
CA GLN A 66 -4.21 3.23 5.64
C GLN A 66 -3.71 2.09 6.52
N GLU A 67 -4.54 1.57 7.40
CA GLU A 67 -4.17 0.50 8.34
C GLU A 67 -4.54 -0.87 7.79
N PHE A 68 -3.78 -1.87 8.20
CA PHE A 68 -4.12 -3.26 7.93
C PHE A 68 -4.97 -3.85 9.06
N PRO A 69 -5.93 -4.74 8.74
CA PRO A 69 -6.65 -5.51 9.74
C PRO A 69 -5.70 -6.30 10.67
N LYS A 70 -6.11 -6.49 11.92
CA LYS A 70 -5.29 -7.24 12.90
C LYS A 70 -4.95 -8.67 12.46
N SER A 71 -5.85 -9.34 11.75
CA SER A 71 -5.62 -10.68 11.19
C SER A 71 -4.50 -10.69 10.15
N VAL A 72 -4.47 -9.68 9.28
CA VAL A 72 -3.43 -9.48 8.26
C VAL A 72 -2.07 -9.23 8.92
N MET A 73 -2.03 -8.33 9.91
CA MET A 73 -0.80 -8.03 10.66
C MET A 73 -0.27 -9.24 11.44
N LYS A 74 -1.17 -10.04 12.01
CA LYS A 74 -0.79 -11.28 12.70
C LYS A 74 -0.17 -12.30 11.75
N GLU A 75 -0.75 -12.47 10.55
CA GLU A 75 -0.20 -13.35 9.52
C GLU A 75 1.16 -12.83 9.03
N ALA A 76 1.26 -11.53 8.70
CA ALA A 76 2.52 -10.91 8.27
C ALA A 76 3.65 -11.10 9.28
N GLN A 77 3.35 -11.00 10.58
CA GLN A 77 4.33 -11.23 11.66
C GLN A 77 4.78 -12.69 11.76
N SER A 78 4.00 -13.64 11.27
CA SER A 78 4.37 -15.06 11.24
C SER A 78 5.22 -15.46 10.03
N VAL A 79 5.33 -14.59 9.03
CA VAL A 79 6.16 -14.85 7.84
C VAL A 79 7.64 -14.75 8.22
N PRO A 80 8.45 -15.78 7.91
CA PRO A 80 9.88 -15.74 8.16
C PRO A 80 10.54 -14.60 7.36
N GLN A 81 11.52 -13.93 7.96
CA GLN A 81 12.25 -12.83 7.30
C GLN A 81 13.52 -13.31 6.59
N GLU A 82 13.84 -14.58 6.75
CA GLU A 82 14.97 -15.26 6.10
C GLU A 82 14.46 -16.51 5.43
N ILE A 83 15.10 -16.89 4.32
CA ILE A 83 14.78 -18.17 3.65
C ILE A 83 15.42 -19.34 4.42
N SER A 84 14.78 -20.50 4.36
CA SER A 84 15.38 -21.72 4.92
C SER A 84 16.63 -22.12 4.13
N GLU A 85 17.58 -22.78 4.78
CA GLU A 85 18.80 -23.32 4.12
C GLU A 85 18.47 -24.27 2.96
N GLN A 86 17.30 -24.91 3.03
CA GLN A 86 16.80 -25.81 1.98
C GLN A 86 15.37 -25.36 1.58
N PRO A 87 15.25 -24.33 0.73
CA PRO A 87 13.95 -23.94 0.22
C PRO A 87 13.32 -25.12 -0.58
N GLY A 88 12.04 -25.38 -0.31
CA GLY A 88 11.32 -26.47 -0.96
C GLY A 88 11.25 -26.31 -2.49
N GLY A 89 11.03 -27.43 -3.19
CA GLY A 89 10.82 -27.43 -4.62
C GLY A 89 12.12 -27.51 -5.45
N LYS A 90 11.97 -27.32 -6.77
CA LYS A 90 13.09 -27.30 -7.73
C LYS A 90 13.66 -25.87 -7.86
N ARG A 91 14.26 -25.36 -6.79
CA ARG A 91 14.93 -24.07 -6.78
C ARG A 91 16.35 -24.18 -7.36
N VAL A 92 16.77 -23.17 -8.10
CA VAL A 92 18.13 -23.04 -8.65
C VAL A 92 18.84 -21.92 -7.91
N ASP A 93 20.08 -22.16 -7.52
CA ASP A 93 20.90 -21.16 -6.82
C ASP A 93 21.52 -20.16 -7.81
N PHE A 94 21.09 -18.92 -7.74
CA PHE A 94 21.58 -17.79 -8.55
C PHE A 94 22.48 -16.82 -7.78
N ARG A 95 22.85 -17.11 -6.54
CA ARG A 95 23.65 -16.23 -5.69
C ARG A 95 25.01 -15.84 -6.27
N ASN A 96 25.55 -16.64 -7.18
CA ASN A 96 26.81 -16.38 -7.85
C ASN A 96 26.67 -15.55 -9.15
N LEU A 97 25.44 -15.19 -9.55
CA LEU A 97 25.20 -14.36 -10.71
C LEU A 97 25.18 -12.89 -10.31
N LEU A 98 25.84 -12.05 -11.11
CA LEU A 98 25.73 -10.60 -10.96
C LEU A 98 24.29 -10.20 -11.27
N THR A 99 23.58 -9.85 -10.23
CA THR A 99 22.15 -9.47 -10.27
C THR A 99 22.03 -8.02 -9.82
N VAL A 100 21.25 -7.22 -10.52
CA VAL A 100 21.04 -5.80 -10.22
C VAL A 100 19.55 -5.45 -10.24
N THR A 101 19.15 -4.53 -9.38
CA THR A 101 17.87 -3.82 -9.44
C THR A 101 18.09 -2.43 -10.02
N ILE A 102 17.06 -1.82 -10.63
CA ILE A 102 17.15 -0.49 -11.24
C ILE A 102 15.97 0.33 -10.73
N ASP A 103 16.12 0.87 -9.55
CA ASP A 103 15.07 1.56 -8.80
C ASP A 103 15.55 2.96 -8.40
N GLY A 104 14.61 3.78 -7.89
CA GLY A 104 14.96 5.04 -7.26
C GLY A 104 15.78 4.83 -5.98
N GLU A 105 16.62 5.82 -5.63
CA GLU A 105 17.52 5.75 -4.47
C GLU A 105 16.79 5.46 -3.14
N ASP A 106 15.55 5.95 -3.02
CA ASP A 106 14.71 5.79 -1.83
C ASP A 106 13.81 4.54 -1.87
N ALA A 107 13.84 3.75 -2.95
CA ALA A 107 13.02 2.55 -3.07
C ALA A 107 13.35 1.52 -1.98
N ARG A 108 12.32 0.90 -1.43
CA ARG A 108 12.43 -0.13 -0.37
C ARG A 108 11.77 -1.45 -0.76
N ASP A 109 10.89 -1.40 -1.73
CA ASP A 109 10.10 -2.49 -2.28
C ASP A 109 10.68 -2.88 -3.65
N LEU A 110 11.82 -3.57 -3.62
CA LEU A 110 12.56 -3.98 -4.82
C LEU A 110 11.92 -5.26 -5.36
N ASP A 111 10.93 -5.11 -6.23
CA ASP A 111 10.09 -6.23 -6.71
C ASP A 111 10.79 -7.05 -7.79
N ASP A 112 11.66 -6.41 -8.59
CA ASP A 112 12.32 -7.03 -9.74
C ASP A 112 13.83 -6.79 -9.78
N ALA A 113 14.51 -7.72 -10.40
CA ALA A 113 15.94 -7.66 -10.66
C ALA A 113 16.26 -8.29 -12.00
N ILE A 114 17.40 -7.96 -12.55
CA ILE A 114 17.89 -8.51 -13.81
C ILE A 114 19.28 -9.12 -13.68
N THR A 115 19.52 -10.13 -14.47
CA THR A 115 20.87 -10.64 -14.77
C THR A 115 21.13 -10.51 -16.26
N LEU A 116 22.37 -10.22 -16.63
CA LEU A 116 22.78 -10.13 -18.03
C LEU A 116 24.09 -10.89 -18.23
N SER A 117 24.09 -11.79 -19.18
CA SER A 117 25.32 -12.49 -19.61
C SER A 117 25.44 -12.51 -21.13
N ARG A 118 26.68 -12.67 -21.63
CA ARG A 118 26.93 -12.77 -23.06
C ARG A 118 26.96 -14.23 -23.50
N LYS A 119 26.18 -14.56 -24.55
CA LYS A 119 26.15 -15.88 -25.15
C LYS A 119 26.51 -15.79 -26.63
N GLY A 120 27.82 -15.94 -26.95
CA GLY A 120 28.35 -15.72 -28.30
C GLY A 120 28.17 -14.26 -28.74
N LYS A 121 27.40 -14.05 -29.82
CA LYS A 121 27.07 -12.70 -30.34
C LYS A 121 25.81 -12.09 -29.67
N ASN A 122 25.06 -12.89 -28.92
CA ASN A 122 23.82 -12.50 -28.28
C ASN A 122 24.01 -12.22 -26.79
N TYR A 123 22.99 -11.64 -26.17
CA TYR A 123 22.88 -11.50 -24.72
C TYR A 123 21.81 -12.46 -24.21
N LEU A 124 22.01 -12.98 -23.02
CA LEU A 124 21.02 -13.69 -22.24
C LEU A 124 20.60 -12.76 -21.11
N LEU A 125 19.36 -12.31 -21.15
CA LEU A 125 18.72 -11.52 -20.10
C LEU A 125 17.93 -12.46 -19.20
N GLY A 126 18.16 -12.39 -17.90
CA GLY A 126 17.28 -12.98 -16.90
C GLY A 126 16.49 -11.89 -16.23
N VAL A 127 15.20 -12.15 -16.00
CA VAL A 127 14.31 -11.29 -15.22
C VAL A 127 13.86 -12.09 -13.99
N HIS A 128 13.98 -11.50 -12.83
CA HIS A 128 13.73 -12.13 -11.54
C HIS A 128 12.73 -11.27 -10.78
N ILE A 129 11.57 -11.84 -10.46
CA ILE A 129 10.53 -11.20 -9.67
C ILE A 129 10.48 -11.86 -8.29
N ALA A 130 10.41 -11.08 -7.22
CA ALA A 130 10.26 -11.61 -5.87
C ALA A 130 9.10 -12.59 -5.79
N ASP A 131 9.32 -13.80 -5.26
CA ASP A 131 8.30 -14.84 -5.17
C ASP A 131 7.36 -14.60 -4.00
N VAL A 132 6.49 -13.59 -4.17
CA VAL A 132 5.48 -13.20 -3.16
C VAL A 132 4.55 -14.37 -2.84
N SER A 133 4.26 -15.23 -3.82
CA SER A 133 3.35 -16.37 -3.67
C SER A 133 3.84 -17.45 -2.71
N GLU A 134 5.13 -17.49 -2.41
CA GLU A 134 5.69 -18.37 -1.38
C GLU A 134 5.22 -17.98 0.03
N TYR A 135 4.93 -16.69 0.25
CA TYR A 135 4.60 -16.12 1.55
C TYR A 135 3.14 -15.71 1.70
N VAL A 136 2.49 -15.35 0.60
CA VAL A 136 1.08 -14.95 0.54
C VAL A 136 0.27 -16.11 -0.04
N THR A 137 -0.32 -16.90 0.87
CA THR A 137 -1.11 -18.08 0.48
C THR A 137 -2.48 -17.67 -0.04
N GLU A 138 -2.92 -18.30 -1.12
CA GLU A 138 -4.24 -18.07 -1.71
C GLU A 138 -5.36 -18.20 -0.66
N TYR A 139 -6.29 -17.25 -0.66
CA TYR A 139 -7.42 -17.11 0.28
C TYR A 139 -7.06 -16.79 1.73
N SER A 140 -5.79 -16.55 2.03
CA SER A 140 -5.37 -16.09 3.36
C SER A 140 -5.85 -14.67 3.67
N PRO A 141 -5.78 -14.20 4.93
CA PRO A 141 -6.00 -12.79 5.27
C PRO A 141 -5.13 -11.82 4.48
N LEU A 142 -3.85 -12.13 4.26
CA LEU A 142 -2.92 -11.32 3.45
C LEU A 142 -3.39 -11.24 1.99
N ASP A 143 -3.72 -12.38 1.37
CA ASP A 143 -4.18 -12.44 -0.01
C ASP A 143 -5.48 -11.65 -0.23
N LYS A 144 -6.46 -11.85 0.64
CA LYS A 144 -7.73 -11.11 0.58
C LYS A 144 -7.57 -9.60 0.71
N GLU A 145 -6.69 -9.17 1.60
CA GLU A 145 -6.43 -7.74 1.79
C GLU A 145 -5.64 -7.16 0.61
N ALA A 146 -4.65 -7.90 0.09
CA ALA A 146 -3.91 -7.50 -1.10
C ALA A 146 -4.83 -7.37 -2.33
N LEU A 147 -5.72 -8.35 -2.54
CA LEU A 147 -6.74 -8.31 -3.61
C LEU A 147 -7.67 -7.11 -3.45
N LYS A 148 -8.11 -6.81 -2.22
CA LYS A 148 -8.97 -5.66 -1.90
C LYS A 148 -8.27 -4.33 -2.19
N ARG A 149 -6.99 -4.19 -1.85
CA ARG A 149 -6.20 -2.98 -2.12
C ARG A 149 -5.85 -2.84 -3.59
N GLY A 150 -5.50 -3.92 -4.25
CA GLY A 150 -5.19 -4.01 -5.67
C GLY A 150 -3.84 -3.44 -6.08
N THR A 151 -3.31 -2.46 -5.34
CA THR A 151 -2.01 -1.83 -5.59
C THR A 151 -1.51 -1.10 -4.34
N SER A 152 -0.23 -0.77 -4.30
CA SER A 152 0.31 0.25 -3.40
C SER A 152 -0.05 1.65 -3.92
N VAL A 153 -0.30 2.59 -3.01
CA VAL A 153 -0.62 3.99 -3.33
C VAL A 153 0.53 4.89 -2.88
N TYR A 154 1.18 5.52 -3.85
CA TYR A 154 2.31 6.42 -3.61
C TYR A 154 1.78 7.86 -3.52
N LEU A 155 1.89 8.46 -2.34
CA LEU A 155 1.55 9.85 -2.07
C LEU A 155 2.84 10.68 -1.97
N VAL A 156 2.69 12.00 -1.92
CA VAL A 156 3.85 12.92 -1.88
C VAL A 156 4.73 12.69 -0.63
N ASP A 157 4.11 12.32 0.49
CA ASP A 157 4.76 12.22 1.80
C ASP A 157 4.87 10.80 2.35
N ARG A 158 4.16 9.84 1.75
CA ARG A 158 4.11 8.45 2.23
C ARG A 158 3.63 7.47 1.18
N VAL A 159 3.88 6.20 1.44
CA VAL A 159 3.32 5.08 0.68
C VAL A 159 2.31 4.34 1.55
N ILE A 160 1.14 4.05 0.99
CA ILE A 160 0.16 3.12 1.57
C ILE A 160 0.30 1.80 0.82
N PRO A 161 0.99 0.81 1.38
CA PRO A 161 1.39 -0.37 0.64
C PRO A 161 0.23 -1.37 0.45
N MET A 162 0.30 -2.16 -0.62
CA MET A 162 -0.62 -3.27 -0.88
C MET A 162 -0.42 -4.41 0.14
N LEU A 163 0.81 -4.68 0.53
CA LEU A 163 1.20 -5.66 1.54
C LEU A 163 1.88 -4.98 2.73
N PRO A 164 1.77 -5.53 3.96
CA PRO A 164 2.52 -5.01 5.11
C PRO A 164 4.02 -4.92 4.84
N HIS A 165 4.68 -3.91 5.40
CA HIS A 165 6.11 -3.64 5.16
C HIS A 165 7.05 -4.82 5.51
N GLN A 166 6.64 -5.71 6.42
CA GLN A 166 7.38 -6.94 6.70
C GLN A 166 7.54 -7.82 5.46
N LEU A 167 6.58 -7.76 4.53
CA LEU A 167 6.65 -8.44 3.25
C LEU A 167 7.24 -7.51 2.19
N SER A 168 6.59 -6.36 1.90
CA SER A 168 6.95 -5.52 0.76
C SER A 168 8.37 -4.94 0.82
N ASN A 169 8.87 -4.59 2.02
CA ASN A 169 10.22 -4.06 2.20
C ASN A 169 11.19 -5.11 2.80
N GLY A 170 10.63 -6.25 3.22
CA GLY A 170 11.33 -7.35 3.89
C GLY A 170 11.60 -8.54 2.99
N ILE A 171 10.95 -9.67 3.30
CA ILE A 171 11.21 -10.96 2.62
C ILE A 171 10.85 -10.96 1.13
N CYS A 172 9.88 -10.14 0.70
CA CYS A 172 9.48 -10.00 -0.69
C CYS A 172 10.23 -8.87 -1.42
N SER A 173 11.23 -8.23 -0.81
CA SER A 173 12.07 -7.24 -1.47
C SER A 173 13.45 -7.82 -1.77
N LEU A 174 13.95 -7.63 -3.01
CA LEU A 174 15.23 -8.14 -3.49
C LEU A 174 16.42 -7.32 -2.94
N ASN A 175 16.48 -7.17 -1.62
CA ASN A 175 17.47 -6.38 -0.90
C ASN A 175 18.90 -6.92 -1.10
N GLN A 176 19.84 -6.02 -1.28
CA GLN A 176 21.25 -6.36 -1.42
C GLN A 176 21.77 -7.16 -0.22
N GLY A 177 22.54 -8.21 -0.48
CA GLY A 177 23.16 -9.05 0.54
C GLY A 177 22.19 -9.96 1.31
N CYS A 178 20.93 -10.05 0.87
CA CYS A 178 19.93 -10.93 1.45
C CYS A 178 19.54 -12.02 0.44
N ASP A 179 19.48 -13.26 0.90
CA ASP A 179 18.91 -14.34 0.08
C ASP A 179 17.40 -14.15 -0.07
N ARG A 180 16.90 -14.28 -1.29
CA ARG A 180 15.47 -14.10 -1.61
C ARG A 180 15.03 -15.16 -2.61
N LEU A 181 13.76 -15.58 -2.50
CA LEU A 181 13.14 -16.43 -3.48
C LEU A 181 12.59 -15.57 -4.62
N ALA A 182 12.81 -16.03 -5.85
CA ALA A 182 12.35 -15.33 -7.04
C ALA A 182 11.76 -16.31 -8.06
N LEU A 183 10.80 -15.84 -8.84
CA LEU A 183 10.37 -16.43 -10.09
C LEU A 183 11.19 -15.80 -11.21
N SER A 184 11.80 -16.66 -12.03
CA SER A 184 12.81 -16.21 -13.01
C SER A 184 12.48 -16.69 -14.42
N CYS A 185 12.70 -15.80 -15.37
CA CYS A 185 12.56 -16.08 -16.81
C CYS A 185 13.81 -15.65 -17.57
#